data_563fbffab42d3836a7fd0576acc3797d
#
_entry.id   563fbffab42d3836a7fd0576acc3797d
#
_cell.length_a   1.000
_cell.length_b   1.000
_cell.length_c   1.000
_cell.angle_alpha   90.00
_cell.angle_beta   90.00
_cell.angle_gamma   90.00
#
_symmetry.space_group_name_H-M   'P 1'
#
loop_
_entity.id
_entity.type
_entity.pdbx_description
1 polymer ?
#
loop_
_entity_poly.entity_id
_entity_poly.type
_entity_poly.pdbx_seq_one_letter_code
_entity_poly.pdbx_strand_id
1 'polypeptide(L)'
;WGNKLPHPFILFGMLVVITLIGSWILSQAGCSITYMAASRTPGEPEKEVTIAVTNLLSGENLRYLITKYPDIFIGYPPMKLVLVMMAATAFIEKTGFFGTFMKKYLLRAPRGLVTFAVVFVGVNSNLMSDAGTLFALTMGGIIFAALGRNPLIGVILGWASSSGGFTANLFLAGTDALLAGITEGVVKEMGVAVDINPAMNYFFMASATFFLSVTLTLFTEKVVCRMVGDGD
;
A
#
# COMPACT_ATOMS: atom_id res chain seq x y z
N TRP A 1 -5.12 22.70 -4.47
CA TRP A 1 -6.20 22.00 -3.75
C TRP A 1 -5.63 20.97 -2.76
N GLY A 2 -4.64 20.14 -3.13
CA GLY A 2 -4.05 19.10 -2.26
C GLY A 2 -3.47 19.64 -0.95
N ASN A 3 -2.84 20.81 -0.95
CA ASN A 3 -2.26 21.42 0.24
C ASN A 3 -3.31 21.93 1.27
N LYS A 4 -4.60 21.90 0.94
CA LYS A 4 -5.70 22.27 1.84
C LYS A 4 -6.35 21.07 2.52
N LEU A 5 -5.98 19.86 2.14
CA LEU A 5 -6.49 18.66 2.79
C LEU A 5 -5.82 18.50 4.15
N PRO A 6 -6.59 18.24 5.22
CA PRO A 6 -6.03 17.98 6.53
C PRO A 6 -5.26 16.66 6.56
N HIS A 7 -4.44 16.49 7.57
CA HIS A 7 -3.70 15.23 7.78
C HIS A 7 -4.66 14.02 7.73
N PRO A 8 -4.26 12.88 7.14
CA PRO A 8 -5.11 11.69 6.99
C PRO A 8 -5.82 11.26 8.27
N PHE A 9 -5.16 11.37 9.42
CA PHE A 9 -5.76 11.09 10.73
C PHE A 9 -7.01 11.95 11.00
N ILE A 10 -6.96 13.24 10.67
CA ILE A 10 -8.09 14.17 10.82
C ILE A 10 -9.20 13.82 9.84
N LEU A 11 -8.86 13.44 8.59
CA LEU A 11 -9.83 13.00 7.58
C LEU A 11 -10.61 11.77 8.06
N PHE A 12 -9.92 10.76 8.57
CA PHE A 12 -10.58 9.57 9.14
C PHE A 12 -11.43 9.93 10.36
N GLY A 13 -10.94 10.81 11.25
CA GLY A 13 -11.73 11.32 12.36
C GLY A 13 -13.02 12.02 11.92
N MET A 14 -12.95 12.85 10.87
CA MET A 14 -14.16 13.48 10.27
C MET A 14 -15.10 12.44 9.68
N LEU A 15 -14.60 11.42 8.99
CA LEU A 15 -15.45 10.34 8.46
C LEU A 15 -16.16 9.57 9.56
N VAL A 16 -15.50 9.30 10.69
CA VAL A 16 -16.14 8.69 11.87
C VAL A 16 -17.28 9.58 12.38
N VAL A 17 -17.05 10.88 12.54
CA VAL A 17 -18.09 11.84 12.99
C VAL A 17 -19.25 11.87 11.99
N ILE A 18 -18.99 11.95 10.69
CA ILE A 18 -20.01 11.94 9.65
C ILE A 18 -20.82 10.64 9.72
N THR A 19 -20.18 9.50 9.91
CA THR A 19 -20.85 8.19 10.03
C THR A 19 -21.75 8.13 11.28
N LEU A 20 -21.29 8.65 12.41
CA LEU A 20 -22.07 8.71 13.65
C LEU A 20 -23.32 9.58 13.49
N ILE A 21 -23.16 10.78 12.94
CA ILE A 21 -24.28 11.71 12.69
C ILE A 21 -25.23 11.12 11.62
N GLY A 22 -24.68 10.58 10.53
CA GLY A 22 -25.46 9.95 9.47
C GLY A 22 -26.29 8.78 9.99
N SER A 23 -25.71 7.93 10.84
CA SER A 23 -26.42 6.79 11.45
C SER A 23 -27.61 7.27 12.32
N TRP A 24 -27.42 8.36 13.07
CA TRP A 24 -28.48 8.95 13.86
C TRP A 24 -29.63 9.48 12.98
N ILE A 25 -29.33 10.28 11.94
CA ILE A 25 -30.33 10.84 11.02
C ILE A 25 -31.11 9.73 10.32
N LEU A 26 -30.39 8.76 9.72
CA LEU A 26 -31.00 7.66 8.96
C LEU A 26 -31.82 6.72 9.85
N SER A 27 -31.37 6.49 11.06
CA SER A 27 -32.12 5.71 12.05
C SER A 27 -33.44 6.40 12.45
N GLN A 28 -33.43 7.74 12.64
CA GLN A 28 -34.64 8.50 12.92
C GLN A 28 -35.62 8.49 11.72
N ALA A 29 -35.08 8.45 10.51
CA ALA A 29 -35.88 8.34 9.27
C ALA A 29 -36.42 6.91 9.02
N GLY A 30 -36.09 5.93 9.88
CA GLY A 30 -36.53 4.53 9.75
C GLY A 30 -35.96 3.84 8.51
N CYS A 31 -34.80 4.29 8.02
CA CYS A 31 -34.15 3.71 6.84
C CYS A 31 -33.76 2.25 7.09
N SER A 32 -34.14 1.39 6.15
CA SER A 32 -33.71 -0.01 6.09
C SER A 32 -33.36 -0.39 4.66
N ILE A 33 -32.50 -1.36 4.52
CA ILE A 33 -32.15 -1.93 3.21
C ILE A 33 -32.42 -3.43 3.25
N THR A 34 -33.01 -3.91 2.17
CA THR A 34 -33.25 -5.33 1.95
C THR A 34 -32.38 -5.81 0.80
N TYR A 35 -31.59 -6.85 1.02
CA TYR A 35 -30.72 -7.42 0.02
C TYR A 35 -30.69 -8.96 0.10
N MET A 36 -30.32 -9.59 -1.00
CA MET A 36 -30.12 -11.03 -1.04
C MET A 36 -28.74 -11.35 -0.46
N ALA A 37 -28.70 -11.93 0.72
CA ALA A 37 -27.45 -12.37 1.33
C ALA A 37 -27.07 -13.75 0.81
N ALA A 38 -25.83 -13.91 0.34
CA ALA A 38 -25.29 -15.21 -0.03
C ALA A 38 -25.32 -16.15 1.20
N SER A 39 -25.82 -17.38 0.99
CA SER A 39 -25.80 -18.36 2.05
C SER A 39 -24.36 -18.75 2.39
N ARG A 40 -24.05 -18.80 3.70
CA ARG A 40 -22.74 -19.27 4.18
C ARG A 40 -22.53 -20.76 3.99
N THR A 41 -23.59 -21.49 3.58
CA THR A 41 -23.54 -22.93 3.33
C THR A 41 -23.60 -23.18 1.83
N PRO A 42 -22.59 -23.85 1.22
CA PRO A 42 -22.62 -24.18 -0.19
C PRO A 42 -23.88 -24.99 -0.56
N GLY A 43 -24.69 -24.47 -1.50
CA GLY A 43 -25.89 -25.14 -1.99
C GLY A 43 -27.22 -24.69 -1.36
N GLU A 44 -27.21 -23.80 -0.37
CA GLU A 44 -28.46 -23.17 0.09
C GLU A 44 -28.80 -21.93 -0.75
N PRO A 45 -30.11 -21.68 -1.00
CA PRO A 45 -30.54 -20.49 -1.73
C PRO A 45 -30.23 -19.22 -0.95
N GLU A 46 -29.97 -18.13 -1.68
CA GLU A 46 -29.82 -16.79 -1.12
C GLU A 46 -31.06 -16.43 -0.26
N LYS A 47 -30.81 -15.84 0.90
CA LYS A 47 -31.86 -15.38 1.79
C LYS A 47 -32.01 -13.88 1.73
N GLU A 48 -33.24 -13.41 1.64
CA GLU A 48 -33.55 -11.99 1.76
C GLU A 48 -33.33 -11.54 3.22
N VAL A 49 -32.44 -10.58 3.40
CA VAL A 49 -32.09 -10.03 4.72
C VAL A 49 -32.40 -8.53 4.70
N THR A 50 -33.23 -8.10 5.65
CA THR A 50 -33.52 -6.68 5.86
C THR A 50 -32.72 -6.18 7.06
N ILE A 51 -31.89 -5.18 6.84
CA ILE A 51 -31.10 -4.52 7.89
C ILE A 51 -31.60 -3.08 8.04
N ALA A 52 -32.06 -2.75 9.25
CA ALA A 52 -32.39 -1.38 9.62
C ALA A 52 -31.13 -0.63 10.07
N VAL A 53 -31.08 0.67 9.78
CA VAL A 53 -29.97 1.51 10.23
C VAL A 53 -30.04 1.69 11.73
N THR A 54 -28.97 1.30 12.42
CA THR A 54 -28.86 1.40 13.89
C THR A 54 -28.29 2.76 14.27
N ASN A 55 -28.86 3.41 15.28
CA ASN A 55 -28.34 4.66 15.81
C ASN A 55 -27.06 4.42 16.63
N LEU A 56 -25.91 4.74 16.05
CA LEU A 56 -24.61 4.58 16.70
C LEU A 56 -24.38 5.57 17.86
N LEU A 57 -25.14 6.68 17.91
CA LEU A 57 -25.08 7.66 19.02
C LEU A 57 -26.00 7.30 20.19
N SER A 58 -26.70 6.16 20.15
CA SER A 58 -27.44 5.70 21.32
C SER A 58 -26.50 5.39 22.48
N GLY A 59 -26.95 5.57 23.73
CA GLY A 59 -26.13 5.30 24.90
C GLY A 59 -25.62 3.86 24.98
N GLU A 60 -26.39 2.90 24.51
CA GLU A 60 -26.00 1.50 24.40
C GLU A 60 -24.89 1.28 23.40
N ASN A 61 -25.03 1.81 22.18
CA ASN A 61 -24.04 1.67 21.12
C ASN A 61 -22.74 2.43 21.43
N LEU A 62 -22.81 3.62 22.03
CA LEU A 62 -21.64 4.34 22.49
C LEU A 62 -20.88 3.55 23.58
N ARG A 63 -21.62 2.97 24.54
CA ARG A 63 -21.01 2.10 25.55
C ARG A 63 -20.37 0.88 24.92
N TYR A 64 -21.04 0.24 23.95
CA TYR A 64 -20.49 -0.90 23.21
C TYR A 64 -19.20 -0.51 22.49
N LEU A 65 -19.19 0.59 21.73
CA LEU A 65 -18.02 1.06 21.00
C LEU A 65 -16.83 1.33 21.92
N ILE A 66 -17.07 1.97 23.07
CA ILE A 66 -15.99 2.26 24.03
C ILE A 66 -15.47 0.98 24.70
N THR A 67 -16.35 0.11 25.15
CA THR A 67 -15.94 -1.11 25.86
C THR A 67 -15.34 -2.16 24.95
N LYS A 68 -15.79 -2.23 23.70
CA LYS A 68 -15.34 -3.21 22.68
C LYS A 68 -14.29 -2.68 21.74
N TYR A 69 -13.89 -1.42 21.90
CA TYR A 69 -12.86 -0.82 21.02
C TYR A 69 -11.58 -1.68 20.90
N PRO A 70 -10.99 -2.22 21.98
CA PRO A 70 -9.81 -3.07 21.86
C PRO A 70 -10.09 -4.35 21.07
N ASP A 71 -11.24 -4.99 21.31
CA ASP A 71 -11.63 -6.21 20.61
C ASP A 71 -11.85 -5.96 19.12
N ILE A 72 -12.52 -4.84 18.78
CA ILE A 72 -12.76 -4.43 17.39
C ILE A 72 -11.43 -4.13 16.68
N PHE A 73 -10.52 -3.41 17.34
CA PHE A 73 -9.22 -3.05 16.78
C PHE A 73 -8.35 -4.29 16.53
N ILE A 74 -8.22 -5.19 17.52
CA ILE A 74 -7.42 -6.42 17.39
C ILE A 74 -8.10 -7.45 16.50
N GLY A 75 -9.44 -7.46 16.48
CA GLY A 75 -10.26 -8.34 15.65
C GLY A 75 -10.27 -7.98 14.16
N TYR A 76 -9.76 -6.80 13.78
CA TYR A 76 -9.60 -6.44 12.37
C TYR A 76 -8.63 -7.41 11.68
N PRO A 77 -9.09 -8.19 10.66
CA PRO A 77 -8.33 -9.31 10.13
C PRO A 77 -6.88 -9.01 9.75
N PRO A 78 -6.55 -7.87 9.07
CA PRO A 78 -5.17 -7.54 8.73
C PRO A 78 -4.29 -7.16 9.91
N MET A 79 -4.87 -6.76 11.07
CA MET A 79 -4.14 -6.09 12.16
C MET A 79 -2.97 -6.92 12.67
N LYS A 80 -3.16 -8.21 12.88
CA LYS A 80 -2.12 -9.11 13.41
C LYS A 80 -0.92 -9.20 12.46
N LEU A 81 -1.18 -9.41 11.17
CA LEU A 81 -0.13 -9.50 10.16
C LEU A 81 0.58 -8.17 9.95
N VAL A 82 -0.18 -7.07 9.88
CA VAL A 82 0.36 -5.71 9.73
C VAL A 82 1.28 -5.35 10.89
N LEU A 83 0.88 -5.57 12.14
CA LEU A 83 1.72 -5.25 13.31
C LEU A 83 3.04 -6.03 13.32
N VAL A 84 3.00 -7.32 13.00
CA VAL A 84 4.21 -8.15 12.92
C VAL A 84 5.13 -7.67 11.79
N MET A 85 4.56 -7.43 10.61
CA MET A 85 5.33 -6.95 9.46
C MET A 85 5.89 -5.54 9.69
N MET A 86 5.12 -4.63 10.28
CA MET A 86 5.61 -3.29 10.63
C MET A 86 6.75 -3.34 11.63
N ALA A 87 6.67 -4.22 12.65
CA ALA A 87 7.76 -4.40 13.58
C ALA A 87 9.03 -4.95 12.91
N ALA A 88 8.88 -5.94 12.04
CA ALA A 88 9.99 -6.52 11.29
C ALA A 88 10.62 -5.51 10.31
N THR A 89 9.80 -4.81 9.53
CA THR A 89 10.30 -3.78 8.58
C THR A 89 10.95 -2.60 9.30
N ALA A 90 10.38 -2.12 10.40
CA ALA A 90 10.96 -1.05 11.20
C ALA A 90 12.31 -1.47 11.82
N PHE A 91 12.45 -2.73 12.24
CA PHE A 91 13.73 -3.24 12.72
C PHE A 91 14.79 -3.26 11.61
N ILE A 92 14.44 -3.76 10.43
CA ILE A 92 15.35 -3.81 9.27
C ILE A 92 15.71 -2.40 8.80
N GLU A 93 14.76 -1.48 8.78
CA GLU A 93 14.98 -0.08 8.44
C GLU A 93 15.96 0.60 9.41
N LYS A 94 15.75 0.44 10.72
CA LYS A 94 16.65 1.01 11.75
C LYS A 94 18.06 0.44 11.71
N THR A 95 18.25 -0.80 11.25
CA THR A 95 19.60 -1.36 11.03
C THR A 95 20.33 -0.76 9.84
N GLY A 96 19.64 -0.02 8.97
CA GLY A 96 20.17 0.53 7.73
C GLY A 96 20.52 -0.53 6.69
N PHE A 97 20.09 -1.78 6.90
CA PHE A 97 20.40 -2.91 6.03
C PHE A 97 19.96 -2.67 4.60
N PHE A 98 18.69 -2.34 4.39
CA PHE A 98 18.18 -2.12 3.03
C PHE A 98 18.85 -0.92 2.35
N GLY A 99 19.02 0.19 3.04
CA GLY A 99 19.70 1.36 2.49
C GLY A 99 21.11 1.04 2.04
N THR A 100 21.88 0.33 2.87
CA THR A 100 23.26 -0.10 2.56
C THR A 100 23.28 -1.10 1.40
N PHE A 101 22.38 -2.06 1.40
CA PHE A 101 22.23 -3.06 0.34
C PHE A 101 21.94 -2.38 -1.01
N MET A 102 20.90 -1.56 -1.09
CA MET A 102 20.50 -0.85 -2.29
C MET A 102 21.61 0.10 -2.80
N LYS A 103 22.26 0.86 -1.89
CA LYS A 103 23.38 1.72 -2.23
C LYS A 103 24.56 0.93 -2.84
N LYS A 104 24.87 -0.23 -2.28
CA LYS A 104 25.95 -1.10 -2.79
C LYS A 104 25.69 -1.58 -4.22
N TYR A 105 24.45 -1.94 -4.53
CA TYR A 105 24.05 -2.34 -5.89
C TYR A 105 24.13 -1.17 -6.87
N LEU A 106 23.61 0.00 -6.49
CA LEU A 106 23.68 1.19 -7.32
C LEU A 106 25.11 1.60 -7.65
N LEU A 107 26.00 1.65 -6.65
CA LEU A 107 27.40 2.07 -6.86
C LEU A 107 28.24 1.05 -7.65
N ARG A 108 27.80 -0.18 -7.77
CA ARG A 108 28.47 -1.24 -8.55
C ARG A 108 27.90 -1.44 -9.94
N ALA A 109 26.82 -0.73 -10.28
CA ALA A 109 26.21 -0.87 -11.59
C ALA A 109 27.16 -0.38 -12.69
N PRO A 110 27.37 -1.15 -13.78
CA PRO A 110 28.11 -0.68 -14.93
C PRO A 110 27.41 0.56 -15.54
N ARG A 111 28.20 1.50 -16.08
CA ARG A 111 27.68 2.77 -16.63
C ARG A 111 26.47 2.58 -17.59
N GLY A 112 26.50 1.56 -18.44
CA GLY A 112 25.40 1.26 -19.37
C GLY A 112 24.14 0.68 -18.74
N LEU A 113 24.18 0.28 -17.45
CA LEU A 113 23.05 -0.30 -16.71
C LEU A 113 22.59 0.56 -15.55
N VAL A 114 23.15 1.76 -15.40
CA VAL A 114 22.85 2.63 -14.24
C VAL A 114 21.37 3.01 -14.19
N THR A 115 20.77 3.38 -15.31
CA THR A 115 19.35 3.71 -15.38
C THR A 115 18.49 2.54 -14.93
N PHE A 116 18.79 1.33 -15.42
CA PHE A 116 18.11 0.11 -14.95
C PHE A 116 18.32 -0.12 -13.45
N ALA A 117 19.54 0.07 -12.95
CA ALA A 117 19.83 -0.12 -11.53
C ALA A 117 19.06 0.88 -10.64
N VAL A 118 18.96 2.15 -11.07
CA VAL A 118 18.18 3.18 -10.36
C VAL A 118 16.69 2.80 -10.34
N VAL A 119 16.13 2.39 -11.48
CA VAL A 119 14.74 1.93 -11.57
C VAL A 119 14.52 0.71 -10.69
N PHE A 120 15.35 -0.30 -10.80
CA PHE A 120 15.23 -1.55 -10.07
C PHE A 120 15.28 -1.33 -8.55
N VAL A 121 16.20 -0.48 -8.09
CA VAL A 121 16.28 -0.08 -6.68
C VAL A 121 15.05 0.76 -6.30
N GLY A 122 14.60 1.67 -7.16
CA GLY A 122 13.42 2.49 -6.92
C GLY A 122 12.15 1.65 -6.74
N VAL A 123 11.92 0.67 -7.62
CA VAL A 123 10.78 -0.26 -7.51
C VAL A 123 10.84 -1.03 -6.16
N ASN A 124 12.01 -1.51 -5.76
CA ASN A 124 12.19 -2.24 -4.51
C ASN A 124 12.29 -1.34 -3.27
N SER A 125 12.35 -0.02 -3.43
CA SER A 125 12.52 0.93 -2.32
C SER A 125 11.31 0.96 -1.36
N ASN A 126 10.14 0.53 -1.83
CA ASN A 126 8.92 0.42 -1.02
C ASN A 126 9.04 -0.52 0.19
N LEU A 127 10.05 -1.38 0.22
CA LEU A 127 10.44 -2.15 1.41
C LEU A 127 10.81 -1.27 2.61
N MET A 128 11.25 -0.04 2.33
CA MET A 128 11.59 0.97 3.36
C MET A 128 10.42 1.93 3.62
N SER A 129 9.21 1.56 3.25
CA SER A 129 8.02 2.41 3.37
C SER A 129 8.23 3.80 2.74
N ASP A 130 7.78 4.87 3.38
CA ASP A 130 7.93 6.26 2.88
C ASP A 130 9.39 6.70 2.75
N ALA A 131 10.28 6.21 3.63
CA ALA A 131 11.70 6.49 3.55
C ALA A 131 12.34 5.95 2.27
N GLY A 132 11.81 4.86 1.71
CA GLY A 132 12.26 4.28 0.46
C GLY A 132 12.06 5.19 -0.74
N THR A 133 10.94 5.89 -0.81
CA THR A 133 10.67 6.85 -1.89
C THR A 133 11.69 8.00 -1.82
N LEU A 134 11.93 8.58 -0.65
CA LEU A 134 12.93 9.64 -0.48
C LEU A 134 14.34 9.14 -0.82
N PHE A 135 14.66 7.90 -0.44
CA PHE A 135 15.94 7.26 -0.81
C PHE A 135 16.08 7.12 -2.32
N ALA A 136 15.06 6.63 -3.03
CA ALA A 136 15.09 6.45 -4.48
C ALA A 136 15.27 7.78 -5.22
N LEU A 137 14.55 8.85 -4.82
CA LEU A 137 14.68 10.18 -5.40
C LEU A 137 16.12 10.72 -5.23
N THR A 138 16.60 10.71 -4.01
CA THR A 138 17.90 11.31 -3.66
C THR A 138 19.04 10.54 -4.32
N MET A 139 19.02 9.22 -4.27
CA MET A 139 20.05 8.38 -4.87
C MET A 139 20.03 8.45 -6.40
N GLY A 140 18.84 8.50 -7.01
CA GLY A 140 18.69 8.69 -8.45
C GLY A 140 19.37 9.98 -8.91
N GLY A 141 19.07 11.11 -8.28
CA GLY A 141 19.68 12.40 -8.59
C GLY A 141 21.20 12.42 -8.38
N ILE A 142 21.68 11.90 -7.26
CA ILE A 142 23.12 11.85 -6.94
C ILE A 142 23.89 11.01 -7.96
N ILE A 143 23.37 9.86 -8.35
CA ILE A 143 24.05 8.94 -9.26
C ILE A 143 24.09 9.51 -10.67
N PHE A 144 22.99 10.11 -11.15
CA PHE A 144 22.98 10.77 -12.45
C PHE A 144 23.97 11.93 -12.50
N ALA A 145 23.99 12.78 -11.45
CA ALA A 145 24.99 13.85 -11.32
C ALA A 145 26.43 13.32 -11.31
N ALA A 146 26.71 12.26 -10.58
CA ALA A 146 28.05 11.67 -10.52
C ALA A 146 28.53 11.08 -11.85
N LEU A 147 27.60 10.77 -12.76
CA LEU A 147 27.90 10.27 -14.11
C LEU A 147 27.96 11.39 -15.17
N GLY A 148 27.78 12.65 -14.77
CA GLY A 148 27.68 13.78 -15.69
C GLY A 148 26.34 13.86 -16.43
N ARG A 149 25.34 13.07 -16.02
CA ARG A 149 23.98 13.07 -16.55
C ARG A 149 23.11 14.10 -15.81
N ASN A 150 21.99 14.47 -16.40
CA ASN A 150 21.08 15.43 -15.78
C ASN A 150 20.47 14.88 -14.48
N PRO A 151 20.76 15.47 -13.28
CA PRO A 151 20.25 14.98 -12.00
C PRO A 151 18.72 14.98 -11.90
N LEU A 152 18.05 15.92 -12.62
CA LEU A 152 16.60 16.01 -12.64
C LEU A 152 15.96 14.73 -13.20
N ILE A 153 16.56 14.15 -14.24
CA ILE A 153 16.11 12.86 -14.78
C ILE A 153 16.23 11.76 -13.71
N GLY A 154 17.35 11.73 -13.00
CA GLY A 154 17.56 10.78 -11.90
C GLY A 154 16.53 10.90 -10.79
N VAL A 155 16.18 12.12 -10.39
CA VAL A 155 15.12 12.38 -9.38
C VAL A 155 13.75 11.94 -9.88
N ILE A 156 13.38 12.34 -11.11
CA ILE A 156 12.10 11.94 -11.72
C ILE A 156 12.01 10.41 -11.83
N LEU A 157 13.08 9.78 -12.26
CA LEU A 157 13.17 8.33 -12.39
C LEU A 157 13.03 7.61 -11.05
N GLY A 158 13.71 8.10 -10.01
CA GLY A 158 13.61 7.58 -8.66
C GLY A 158 12.18 7.66 -8.11
N TRP A 159 11.51 8.81 -8.36
CA TRP A 159 10.11 8.97 -7.96
C TRP A 159 9.16 8.08 -8.77
N ALA A 160 9.29 8.07 -10.09
CA ALA A 160 8.44 7.30 -10.97
C ALA A 160 8.56 5.79 -10.71
N SER A 161 9.77 5.30 -10.46
CA SER A 161 10.00 3.88 -10.15
C SER A 161 9.47 3.48 -8.78
N SER A 162 9.64 4.31 -7.75
CA SER A 162 9.10 4.04 -6.42
C SER A 162 7.57 4.10 -6.41
N SER A 163 6.97 5.12 -7.02
CA SER A 163 5.52 5.28 -7.05
C SER A 163 4.82 4.29 -8.00
N GLY A 164 5.40 4.05 -9.17
CA GLY A 164 4.86 3.09 -10.15
C GLY A 164 5.06 1.63 -9.74
N GLY A 165 6.10 1.36 -8.95
CA GLY A 165 6.42 0.02 -8.44
C GLY A 165 5.87 -0.27 -7.05
N PHE A 166 4.88 0.50 -6.57
CA PHE A 166 4.42 0.47 -5.17
C PHE A 166 4.13 -0.94 -4.60
N THR A 167 3.65 -1.85 -5.42
CA THR A 167 3.36 -3.24 -5.03
C THR A 167 4.25 -4.26 -5.76
N ALA A 168 5.19 -3.81 -6.58
CA ALA A 168 6.12 -4.67 -7.29
C ALA A 168 7.43 -4.73 -6.51
N ASN A 169 7.66 -5.80 -5.76
CA ASN A 169 8.85 -6.01 -4.94
C ASN A 169 9.38 -7.43 -5.14
N LEU A 170 10.69 -7.63 -4.93
CA LEU A 170 11.29 -8.96 -4.84
C LEU A 170 11.19 -9.56 -3.44
N PHE A 171 10.81 -8.78 -2.46
CA PHE A 171 10.63 -9.19 -1.08
C PHE A 171 9.23 -8.81 -0.62
N LEU A 172 8.70 -9.57 0.33
CA LEU A 172 7.41 -9.27 0.92
C LEU A 172 7.49 -7.98 1.75
N ALA A 173 6.57 -7.07 1.50
CA ALA A 173 6.44 -5.80 2.21
C ALA A 173 5.22 -5.79 3.15
N GLY A 174 5.10 -4.74 3.96
CA GLY A 174 3.95 -4.58 4.85
C GLY A 174 2.62 -4.51 4.12
N THR A 175 2.61 -3.96 2.90
CA THR A 175 1.43 -3.90 2.03
C THR A 175 0.91 -5.28 1.63
N ASP A 176 1.80 -6.25 1.41
CA ASP A 176 1.41 -7.63 1.04
C ASP A 176 0.69 -8.31 2.21
N ALA A 177 1.18 -8.10 3.43
CA ALA A 177 0.52 -8.59 4.64
C ALA A 177 -0.86 -7.94 4.86
N LEU A 178 -0.99 -6.63 4.58
CA LEU A 178 -2.24 -5.91 4.67
C LEU A 178 -3.27 -6.47 3.69
N LEU A 179 -2.89 -6.59 2.42
CA LEU A 179 -3.78 -7.10 1.37
C LEU A 179 -4.17 -8.56 1.62
N ALA A 180 -3.24 -9.40 2.04
CA ALA A 180 -3.53 -10.78 2.41
C ALA A 180 -4.53 -10.85 3.57
N GLY A 181 -4.38 -10.03 4.62
CA GLY A 181 -5.30 -10.00 5.74
C GLY A 181 -6.70 -9.51 5.37
N ILE A 182 -6.82 -8.52 4.47
CA ILE A 182 -8.13 -8.08 3.96
C ILE A 182 -8.78 -9.22 3.16
N THR A 183 -8.04 -9.86 2.27
CA THR A 183 -8.52 -10.99 1.46
C THR A 183 -8.96 -12.15 2.34
N GLU A 184 -8.18 -12.49 3.38
CA GLU A 184 -8.54 -13.52 4.36
C GLU A 184 -9.86 -13.21 5.06
N GLY A 185 -10.08 -11.94 5.45
CA GLY A 185 -11.35 -11.51 6.05
C GLY A 185 -12.54 -11.76 5.13
N VAL A 186 -12.44 -11.35 3.86
CA VAL A 186 -13.50 -11.54 2.86
C VAL A 186 -13.76 -13.02 2.58
N VAL A 187 -12.70 -13.81 2.38
CA VAL A 187 -12.81 -15.25 2.11
C VAL A 187 -13.51 -15.99 3.26
N LYS A 188 -13.20 -15.63 4.51
CA LYS A 188 -13.88 -16.18 5.70
C LYS A 188 -15.36 -15.82 5.74
N GLU A 189 -15.72 -14.59 5.40
CA GLU A 189 -17.12 -14.17 5.34
C GLU A 189 -17.90 -14.90 4.22
N MET A 190 -17.23 -15.20 3.11
CA MET A 190 -17.82 -15.98 2.01
C MET A 190 -17.93 -17.49 2.32
N GLY A 191 -17.39 -17.96 3.45
CA GLY A 191 -17.40 -19.39 3.81
C GLY A 191 -16.52 -20.26 2.92
N VAL A 192 -15.57 -19.68 2.20
CA VAL A 192 -14.66 -20.42 1.30
C VAL A 192 -13.42 -20.86 2.08
N ALA A 193 -13.11 -22.15 2.03
CA ALA A 193 -11.94 -22.73 2.69
C ALA A 193 -10.69 -22.61 1.79
N VAL A 194 -10.05 -21.43 1.82
CA VAL A 194 -8.79 -21.17 1.10
C VAL A 194 -7.78 -20.55 2.06
N ASP A 195 -6.57 -21.07 2.05
CA ASP A 195 -5.47 -20.50 2.83
C ASP A 195 -4.91 -19.27 2.13
N ILE A 196 -5.05 -18.12 2.77
CA ILE A 196 -4.52 -16.85 2.29
C ILE A 196 -3.21 -16.56 3.04
N ASN A 197 -2.16 -16.24 2.28
CA ASN A 197 -0.88 -15.85 2.86
C ASN A 197 -0.27 -14.66 2.10
N PRO A 198 0.63 -13.88 2.72
CA PRO A 198 1.24 -12.70 2.08
C PRO A 198 2.03 -13.00 0.80
N ALA A 199 2.46 -14.24 0.59
CA ALA A 199 3.26 -14.64 -0.58
C ALA A 199 2.41 -15.11 -1.77
N MET A 200 1.08 -15.08 -1.68
CA MET A 200 0.20 -15.60 -2.74
C MET A 200 0.42 -14.92 -4.11
N ASN A 201 0.81 -13.64 -4.12
CA ASN A 201 1.09 -12.87 -5.32
C ASN A 201 2.58 -12.77 -5.67
N TYR A 202 3.46 -13.52 -5.00
CA TYR A 202 4.90 -13.35 -5.11
C TYR A 202 5.43 -13.44 -6.55
N PHE A 203 5.01 -14.43 -7.31
CA PHE A 203 5.46 -14.60 -8.70
C PHE A 203 5.02 -13.44 -9.59
N PHE A 204 3.81 -12.92 -9.38
CA PHE A 204 3.33 -11.74 -10.09
C PHE A 204 4.16 -10.51 -9.73
N MET A 205 4.42 -10.28 -8.45
CA MET A 205 5.23 -9.15 -7.96
C MET A 205 6.65 -9.19 -8.50
N ALA A 206 7.30 -10.35 -8.44
CA ALA A 206 8.65 -10.54 -8.98
C ALA A 206 8.69 -10.28 -10.50
N SER A 207 7.76 -10.84 -11.26
CA SER A 207 7.64 -10.60 -12.70
C SER A 207 7.38 -9.13 -13.01
N ALA A 208 6.47 -8.48 -12.27
CA ALA A 208 6.16 -7.06 -12.41
C ALA A 208 7.38 -6.18 -12.12
N THR A 209 8.20 -6.54 -11.12
CA THR A 209 9.45 -5.83 -10.82
C THR A 209 10.39 -5.78 -12.02
N PHE A 210 10.63 -6.90 -12.68
CA PHE A 210 11.47 -6.94 -13.87
C PHE A 210 10.84 -6.21 -15.05
N PHE A 211 9.56 -6.44 -15.30
CA PHE A 211 8.83 -5.76 -16.39
C PHE A 211 8.86 -4.25 -16.24
N LEU A 212 8.53 -3.72 -15.05
CA LEU A 212 8.57 -2.29 -14.77
C LEU A 212 9.99 -1.75 -14.86
N SER A 213 10.99 -2.47 -14.36
CA SER A 213 12.39 -2.05 -14.44
C SER A 213 12.86 -1.89 -15.88
N VAL A 214 12.54 -2.81 -16.76
CA VAL A 214 12.87 -2.73 -18.19
C VAL A 214 12.09 -1.60 -18.88
N THR A 215 10.78 -1.54 -18.65
CA THR A 215 9.89 -0.58 -19.32
C THR A 215 10.25 0.85 -18.95
N LEU A 216 10.40 1.14 -17.65
CA LEU A 216 10.78 2.48 -17.19
C LEU A 216 12.19 2.88 -17.63
N THR A 217 13.12 1.93 -17.68
CA THR A 217 14.46 2.18 -18.21
C THR A 217 14.40 2.60 -19.69
N LEU A 218 13.72 1.81 -20.52
CA LEU A 218 13.58 2.09 -21.93
C LEU A 218 12.86 3.41 -22.19
N PHE A 219 11.80 3.68 -21.42
CA PHE A 219 11.06 4.94 -21.53
C PHE A 219 11.94 6.13 -21.14
N THR A 220 12.68 6.02 -20.06
CA THR A 220 13.58 7.09 -19.61
C THR A 220 14.65 7.37 -20.65
N GLU A 221 15.36 6.36 -21.14
CA GLU A 221 16.45 6.54 -22.11
C GLU A 221 15.95 7.05 -23.47
N LYS A 222 14.79 6.56 -23.95
CA LYS A 222 14.29 6.91 -25.28
C LYS A 222 13.44 8.17 -25.31
N VAL A 223 12.75 8.50 -24.23
CA VAL A 223 11.79 9.61 -24.18
C VAL A 223 12.25 10.70 -23.24
N VAL A 224 12.42 10.40 -21.93
CA VAL A 224 12.69 11.43 -20.92
C VAL A 224 14.04 12.12 -21.18
N CYS A 225 15.10 11.36 -21.45
CA CYS A 225 16.42 11.91 -21.74
C CYS A 225 16.41 12.83 -22.96
N ARG A 226 15.61 12.51 -23.99
CA ARG A 226 15.47 13.37 -25.19
C ARG A 226 14.66 14.63 -24.94
N MET A 227 13.66 14.55 -24.03
CA MET A 227 12.78 15.70 -23.72
C MET A 227 13.44 16.70 -22.80
N VAL A 228 14.20 16.22 -21.81
CA VAL A 228 14.76 17.05 -20.73
C VAL A 228 16.20 17.49 -21.05
N GLY A 229 16.90 16.75 -21.93
CA GLY A 229 18.34 16.90 -22.17
C GLY A 229 19.14 16.19 -21.08
N ASP A 230 19.93 15.20 -21.46
CA ASP A 230 20.64 14.32 -20.51
C ASP A 230 22.06 14.81 -20.14
N GLY A 231 22.41 16.03 -20.53
CA GLY A 231 23.76 16.59 -20.42
C GLY A 231 24.62 16.18 -21.63
N ASP A 232 25.27 17.13 -22.22
CA ASP A 232 26.32 16.91 -23.23
C ASP A 232 27.63 16.47 -22.53
#